data_33aee0ba1b11c20cc63692f80e3463e7
#
_entry.id   33aee0ba1b11c20cc63692f80e3463e7
#
_cell.length_a   1.000
_cell.length_b   1.000
_cell.length_c   1.000
_cell.angle_alpha   90.00
_cell.angle_beta   90.00
_cell.angle_gamma   90.00
#
_symmetry.space_group_name_H-M   'P 1'
#
loop_
_entity.id
_entity.type
_entity.pdbx_description
1 polymer ?
#
loop_
_entity_poly.entity_id
_entity_poly.type
_entity_poly.pdbx_seq_one_letter_code
_entity_poly.pdbx_strand_id
1 'polypeptide(L)'
;MAQPGTDGNSSHPNGLPVDESGPAATTIGAAAGTTHGNGNGHGPGALAAHFGDHQLGLSSLAVHADDYVNSHRAVAPPLHVSTTFRYNSDPDKLRAWDNTDDNAPYDSHIYSRDSAPNTTRLEAVLSAILGGRAVTYSSGLAAFHALLVFLNPRRIAIGAGYHGCHGVIDLVAKLTGLEKVELEDPAALARLQPGDVIHVETPLNPTGEARDLEAYAAKARELGCYLTVDATFAPPPLLRPFDHGVDVVMHSGTKYFGGHSDMLCGVLAVSPEREARHGWVRGLLGERLFLGSVMGSLEGWLGVRSLRTLEVRVERQSASATRLVEWLDGELRAGSGGGDDSSSNNNPVGRTVARLQHASLQPEAKVEGSWLRRQMPRGWGPVFSIIMRDPAHARRLPSKLHLFHHATSLGGVESLIEWRAVTDKNVAKTVLRVSVGLESWEDLREDLLQGFRALLDEDESAR
;
A
#
# COMPACT_ATOMS: atom_id res chain seq x y z
N MET A 1 60.40 -46.89 -11.10
CA MET A 1 61.70 -46.77 -10.45
C MET A 1 61.67 -45.65 -9.46
N ALA A 2 61.90 -46.00 -8.18
CA ALA A 2 62.42 -45.24 -7.07
C ALA A 2 61.79 -43.88 -6.66
N GLN A 3 61.20 -43.88 -5.48
CA GLN A 3 61.33 -42.84 -4.46
C GLN A 3 62.80 -42.77 -3.96
N PRO A 4 63.30 -41.81 -3.12
CA PRO A 4 62.59 -41.13 -2.00
C PRO A 4 63.11 -39.72 -1.63
N GLY A 5 62.44 -39.13 -0.60
CA GLY A 5 63.03 -38.47 0.56
C GLY A 5 63.10 -36.95 0.49
N THR A 6 62.83 -36.13 1.42
CA THR A 6 62.76 -35.95 2.86
C THR A 6 62.69 -34.48 3.18
N ASP A 7 61.90 -34.13 4.19
CA ASP A 7 62.05 -33.10 5.23
C ASP A 7 62.29 -31.61 4.88
N GLY A 8 61.39 -30.79 5.46
CA GLY A 8 61.57 -29.35 5.57
C GLY A 8 60.53 -28.73 6.54
N ASN A 9 60.71 -28.90 7.82
CA ASN A 9 60.02 -28.28 8.95
C ASN A 9 60.18 -26.76 8.93
N SER A 10 59.10 -25.99 8.97
CA SER A 10 59.10 -24.60 9.49
C SER A 10 57.85 -24.28 10.25
N SER A 11 58.05 -24.28 11.56
CA SER A 11 57.15 -23.84 12.62
C SER A 11 56.73 -22.38 12.50
N HIS A 12 55.43 -22.14 12.62
CA HIS A 12 54.91 -20.83 13.09
C HIS A 12 54.09 -21.03 14.37
N PRO A 13 54.42 -20.25 15.43
CA PRO A 13 53.68 -20.30 16.69
C PRO A 13 52.52 -19.34 16.64
N ASN A 14 51.32 -19.75 16.94
CA ASN A 14 50.24 -19.08 17.67
C ASN A 14 48.96 -19.87 17.52
N GLY A 15 48.90 -20.97 18.30
CA GLY A 15 47.65 -21.71 18.56
C GLY A 15 46.96 -21.06 19.75
N LEU A 16 45.78 -20.52 19.52
CA LEU A 16 44.79 -20.33 20.58
C LEU A 16 43.96 -21.62 20.67
N PRO A 17 43.65 -22.10 21.86
CA PRO A 17 42.90 -23.35 22.03
C PRO A 17 41.45 -23.17 21.58
N VAL A 18 40.99 -24.07 20.75
CA VAL A 18 39.58 -24.23 20.40
C VAL A 18 38.90 -24.94 21.56
N ASP A 19 38.06 -24.25 22.29
CA ASP A 19 37.24 -24.83 23.35
C ASP A 19 36.09 -25.63 22.70
N GLU A 20 36.20 -26.96 22.73
CA GLU A 20 35.15 -27.89 22.35
C GLU A 20 34.17 -28.12 23.51
N SER A 21 33.50 -27.10 23.98
CA SER A 21 32.35 -27.25 24.86
C SER A 21 31.13 -26.60 24.24
N GLY A 22 30.38 -27.38 23.45
CA GLY A 22 29.05 -26.99 22.98
C GLY A 22 28.11 -26.80 24.17
N PRO A 23 27.28 -25.77 24.19
CA PRO A 23 26.33 -25.58 25.27
C PRO A 23 25.28 -26.70 25.25
N ALA A 24 25.14 -27.37 26.38
CA ALA A 24 24.09 -28.32 26.66
C ALA A 24 22.71 -27.72 26.38
N ALA A 25 21.89 -28.47 25.65
CA ALA A 25 20.49 -28.15 25.43
C ALA A 25 19.77 -28.07 26.78
N THR A 26 19.45 -26.84 27.20
CA THR A 26 18.56 -26.59 28.33
C THR A 26 17.14 -26.88 27.89
N THR A 27 16.62 -28.02 28.22
CA THR A 27 15.21 -28.40 28.13
C THR A 27 14.41 -27.45 29.03
N ILE A 28 13.74 -26.45 28.47
CA ILE A 28 12.71 -25.71 29.19
C ILE A 28 11.46 -26.58 29.20
N GLY A 29 11.08 -27.03 30.39
CA GLY A 29 9.95 -27.91 30.62
C GLY A 29 8.63 -27.29 30.13
N ALA A 30 7.89 -28.11 29.38
CA ALA A 30 6.53 -27.81 28.95
C ALA A 30 5.59 -27.79 30.16
N ALA A 31 5.02 -26.64 30.48
CA ALA A 31 3.80 -26.56 31.27
C ALA A 31 2.62 -26.76 30.31
N ALA A 32 1.90 -27.85 30.49
CA ALA A 32 0.72 -28.22 29.73
C ALA A 32 -0.44 -27.28 30.08
N GLY A 33 -0.90 -26.55 29.07
CA GLY A 33 -2.17 -25.82 29.06
C GLY A 33 -2.82 -26.02 27.69
N THR A 34 -3.69 -27.01 27.60
CA THR A 34 -4.44 -27.38 26.41
C THR A 34 -5.47 -26.33 26.05
N THR A 35 -5.28 -25.63 24.93
CA THR A 35 -6.37 -25.23 24.04
C THR A 35 -5.85 -25.31 22.61
N HIS A 36 -6.36 -26.28 21.87
CA HIS A 36 -6.12 -26.42 20.43
C HIS A 36 -6.83 -25.25 19.71
N GLY A 37 -6.07 -24.21 19.41
CA GLY A 37 -6.40 -23.24 18.38
C GLY A 37 -5.34 -23.36 17.29
N ASN A 38 -5.66 -23.96 16.15
CA ASN A 38 -4.85 -23.92 14.94
C ASN A 38 -4.77 -22.47 14.45
N GLY A 39 -3.82 -21.70 14.95
CA GLY A 39 -3.53 -20.34 14.57
C GLY A 39 -2.08 -20.20 14.17
N ASN A 40 -1.68 -20.87 13.08
CA ASN A 40 -0.38 -20.65 12.46
C ASN A 40 -0.47 -19.41 11.59
N GLY A 41 0.07 -18.27 12.03
CA GLY A 41 -0.01 -17.06 11.23
C GLY A 41 1.08 -16.04 11.54
N HIS A 42 1.58 -15.39 10.51
CA HIS A 42 2.15 -14.06 10.58
C HIS A 42 1.05 -13.06 10.98
N GLY A 43 0.54 -13.17 12.18
CA GLY A 43 -0.53 -12.36 12.69
C GLY A 43 -0.21 -11.85 14.10
N PRO A 44 -1.12 -11.12 14.68
CA PRO A 44 -0.99 -10.65 16.07
C PRO A 44 -0.54 -11.71 17.07
N GLY A 45 -0.83 -12.99 16.81
CA GLY A 45 -0.44 -14.10 17.69
C GLY A 45 1.07 -14.37 17.78
N ALA A 46 1.84 -14.22 16.69
CA ALA A 46 3.29 -14.39 16.71
C ALA A 46 3.99 -13.25 17.45
N LEU A 47 3.47 -12.01 17.30
CA LEU A 47 3.95 -10.85 18.04
C LEU A 47 3.52 -10.88 19.50
N ALA A 48 2.29 -11.32 19.81
CA ALA A 48 1.80 -11.47 21.18
C ALA A 48 2.66 -12.48 21.97
N ALA A 49 3.14 -13.54 21.34
CA ALA A 49 4.06 -14.48 21.99
C ALA A 49 5.40 -13.82 22.39
N HIS A 50 5.82 -12.78 21.68
CA HIS A 50 7.08 -12.08 21.93
C HIS A 50 6.92 -10.90 22.90
N PHE A 51 5.82 -10.16 22.82
CA PHE A 51 5.59 -8.93 23.58
C PHE A 51 4.51 -9.07 24.67
N GLY A 52 3.96 -10.28 24.87
CA GLY A 52 2.87 -10.51 25.82
C GLY A 52 1.58 -9.77 25.44
N ASP A 53 0.88 -9.25 26.41
CA ASP A 53 -0.40 -8.53 26.21
C ASP A 53 -0.21 -7.06 25.76
N HIS A 54 1.06 -6.62 25.58
CA HIS A 54 1.35 -5.24 25.16
C HIS A 54 1.04 -5.04 23.67
N GLN A 55 0.11 -4.13 23.37
CA GLN A 55 -0.19 -3.72 22.00
C GLN A 55 0.84 -2.70 21.50
N LEU A 56 1.61 -3.10 20.49
CA LEU A 56 2.58 -2.24 19.86
C LEU A 56 1.90 -1.20 18.94
N GLY A 57 2.39 0.03 18.99
CA GLY A 57 2.03 1.06 18.02
C GLY A 57 2.55 0.76 16.61
N LEU A 58 2.00 1.47 15.60
CA LEU A 58 2.29 1.25 14.18
C LEU A 58 3.78 1.29 13.84
N SER A 59 4.50 2.31 14.33
CA SER A 59 5.94 2.43 14.08
C SER A 59 6.74 1.26 14.68
N SER A 60 6.35 0.79 15.87
CA SER A 60 7.00 -0.38 16.49
C SER A 60 6.72 -1.66 15.69
N LEU A 61 5.48 -1.85 15.22
CA LEU A 61 5.14 -2.97 14.33
C LEU A 61 5.94 -2.90 13.02
N ALA A 62 6.03 -1.72 12.41
CA ALA A 62 6.78 -1.53 11.17
C ALA A 62 8.28 -1.84 11.33
N VAL A 63 8.85 -1.67 12.54
CA VAL A 63 10.27 -1.92 12.82
C VAL A 63 10.54 -3.35 13.26
N HIS A 64 9.64 -3.99 14.00
CA HIS A 64 9.92 -5.24 14.73
C HIS A 64 9.07 -6.43 14.32
N ALA A 65 8.04 -6.25 13.47
CA ALA A 65 7.14 -7.36 13.13
C ALA A 65 7.80 -8.51 12.38
N ASP A 66 9.01 -8.35 11.87
CA ASP A 66 9.80 -9.39 11.20
C ASP A 66 11.01 -9.90 12.02
N ASP A 67 11.17 -9.48 13.28
CA ASP A 67 12.34 -9.89 14.10
C ASP A 67 12.38 -11.41 14.33
N TYR A 68 11.23 -12.04 14.53
CA TYR A 68 11.15 -13.50 14.76
C TYR A 68 11.53 -14.35 13.53
N VAL A 69 11.49 -13.75 12.32
CA VAL A 69 11.93 -14.42 11.08
C VAL A 69 13.40 -14.15 10.77
N ASN A 70 14.15 -13.50 11.68
CA ASN A 70 15.54 -13.14 11.48
C ASN A 70 16.47 -14.22 12.06
N SER A 71 17.05 -15.07 11.20
CA SER A 71 18.06 -16.06 11.61
C SER A 71 19.48 -15.47 11.77
N HIS A 72 19.67 -14.19 11.44
CA HIS A 72 20.95 -13.52 11.50
C HIS A 72 21.01 -12.50 12.63
N ARG A 73 22.22 -12.23 13.13
CA ARG A 73 22.45 -11.16 14.13
C ARG A 73 22.54 -9.77 13.52
N ALA A 74 22.40 -9.64 12.19
CA ALA A 74 22.40 -8.35 11.50
C ALA A 74 21.09 -7.58 11.80
N VAL A 75 21.21 -6.30 12.13
CA VAL A 75 20.05 -5.42 12.37
C VAL A 75 19.25 -5.20 11.08
N ALA A 76 19.94 -4.94 9.97
CA ALA A 76 19.28 -4.84 8.66
C ALA A 76 19.11 -6.26 8.06
N PRO A 77 17.95 -6.58 7.45
CA PRO A 77 17.76 -7.85 6.80
C PRO A 77 18.71 -8.01 5.61
N PRO A 78 19.28 -9.22 5.40
CA PRO A 78 20.06 -9.50 4.19
C PRO A 78 19.17 -9.53 2.95
N LEU A 79 19.74 -9.21 1.80
CA LEU A 79 19.12 -9.42 0.48
C LEU A 79 19.44 -10.83 -0.02
N HIS A 80 18.42 -11.67 -0.20
CA HIS A 80 18.54 -13.02 -0.72
C HIS A 80 18.11 -13.06 -2.18
N VAL A 81 19.02 -13.42 -3.07
CA VAL A 81 18.75 -13.49 -4.52
C VAL A 81 18.54 -14.93 -5.02
N SER A 82 18.64 -15.93 -4.12
CA SER A 82 18.45 -17.33 -4.49
C SER A 82 17.00 -17.59 -4.92
N THR A 83 16.83 -18.29 -6.03
CA THR A 83 15.51 -18.75 -6.51
C THR A 83 15.19 -20.16 -6.04
N THR A 84 16.20 -20.95 -5.62
CA THR A 84 16.06 -22.34 -5.24
C THR A 84 16.76 -22.57 -3.91
N PHE A 85 16.11 -23.31 -3.03
CA PHE A 85 16.59 -23.62 -1.68
C PHE A 85 16.79 -25.12 -1.54
N ARG A 86 17.74 -25.52 -0.69
CA ARG A 86 18.03 -26.95 -0.42
C ARG A 86 16.94 -27.51 0.49
N TYR A 87 16.53 -28.74 0.21
CA TYR A 87 15.75 -29.49 1.16
C TYR A 87 16.58 -29.83 2.40
N ASN A 88 15.90 -30.19 3.49
CA ASN A 88 16.56 -30.68 4.68
C ASN A 88 17.36 -31.95 4.35
N SER A 89 18.59 -32.05 4.85
CA SER A 89 19.44 -33.21 4.62
C SER A 89 18.98 -34.47 5.38
N ASP A 90 18.15 -34.29 6.40
CA ASP A 90 17.52 -35.37 7.16
C ASP A 90 16.22 -35.78 6.46
N PRO A 91 16.12 -37.00 5.90
CA PRO A 91 14.91 -37.45 5.20
C PRO A 91 13.66 -37.46 6.08
N ASP A 92 13.80 -37.68 7.39
CA ASP A 92 12.66 -37.68 8.32
C ASP A 92 12.05 -36.30 8.57
N LYS A 93 12.76 -35.23 8.18
CA LYS A 93 12.31 -33.83 8.23
C LYS A 93 11.76 -33.30 6.91
N LEU A 94 11.76 -34.12 5.86
CA LEU A 94 11.14 -33.75 4.60
C LEU A 94 9.62 -33.67 4.78
N ARG A 95 9.06 -32.59 4.29
CA ARG A 95 7.60 -32.34 4.31
C ARG A 95 7.10 -32.20 2.88
N ALA A 96 5.90 -32.70 2.63
CA ALA A 96 5.21 -32.44 1.38
C ALA A 96 4.86 -30.94 1.30
N TRP A 97 4.81 -30.40 0.10
CA TRP A 97 4.55 -28.97 -0.15
C TRP A 97 3.24 -28.48 0.49
N ASP A 98 2.22 -29.29 0.51
CA ASP A 98 0.93 -28.99 1.12
C ASP A 98 0.93 -28.96 2.65
N ASN A 99 2.01 -29.46 3.27
CA ASN A 99 2.24 -29.50 4.72
C ASN A 99 3.36 -28.56 5.18
N THR A 100 3.86 -27.68 4.29
CA THR A 100 4.81 -26.66 4.68
C THR A 100 4.12 -25.60 5.54
N ASP A 101 4.81 -25.16 6.59
CA ASP A 101 4.37 -24.04 7.40
C ASP A 101 4.70 -22.75 6.67
N ASP A 102 3.67 -22.06 6.16
CA ASP A 102 3.81 -20.77 5.46
C ASP A 102 4.47 -19.70 6.33
N ASN A 103 4.62 -19.96 7.63
CA ASN A 103 5.21 -19.09 8.63
C ASN A 103 6.59 -19.55 9.12
N ALA A 104 7.06 -20.72 8.68
CA ALA A 104 8.41 -21.18 9.01
C ALA A 104 9.41 -20.54 8.03
N PRO A 105 10.03 -19.43 8.39
CA PRO A 105 10.56 -18.49 7.40
C PRO A 105 11.86 -18.91 6.76
N TYR A 106 12.58 -19.88 7.34
CA TYR A 106 13.92 -20.25 6.85
C TYR A 106 14.08 -21.72 6.48
N ASP A 107 13.30 -22.61 7.07
CA ASP A 107 13.41 -24.05 6.82
C ASP A 107 12.40 -24.55 5.76
N SER A 108 11.49 -23.70 5.31
CA SER A 108 10.38 -24.08 4.42
C SER A 108 10.49 -23.51 3.00
N HIS A 109 11.42 -22.60 2.70
CA HIS A 109 11.60 -22.12 1.35
C HIS A 109 12.12 -23.23 0.44
N ILE A 110 11.42 -23.44 -0.68
CA ILE A 110 11.79 -24.43 -1.70
C ILE A 110 12.17 -23.71 -2.99
N TYR A 111 11.31 -22.81 -3.43
CA TYR A 111 11.47 -22.08 -4.67
C TYR A 111 10.84 -20.68 -4.55
N SER A 112 11.52 -19.66 -5.06
CA SER A 112 11.14 -18.26 -4.81
C SER A 112 9.78 -17.86 -5.41
N ARG A 113 9.24 -18.62 -6.35
CA ARG A 113 7.88 -18.40 -6.88
C ARG A 113 6.81 -18.75 -5.83
N ASP A 114 7.10 -19.64 -4.92
CA ASP A 114 6.25 -19.97 -3.77
C ASP A 114 6.50 -19.00 -2.61
N SER A 115 7.72 -19.03 -2.06
CA SER A 115 8.14 -18.13 -0.99
C SER A 115 9.64 -17.83 -1.04
N ALA A 116 10.03 -16.67 -0.52
CA ALA A 116 11.43 -16.28 -0.41
C ALA A 116 11.64 -15.41 0.84
N PRO A 117 12.83 -15.41 1.46
CA PRO A 117 13.07 -14.72 2.73
C PRO A 117 12.66 -13.25 2.75
N ASN A 118 12.92 -12.48 1.69
CA ASN A 118 12.59 -11.05 1.66
C ASN A 118 11.09 -10.79 1.47
N THR A 119 10.40 -11.59 0.66
CA THR A 119 8.94 -11.48 0.48
C THR A 119 8.20 -11.91 1.73
N THR A 120 8.60 -13.02 2.37
CA THR A 120 8.02 -13.50 3.63
C THR A 120 8.15 -12.46 4.74
N ARG A 121 9.33 -11.82 4.87
CA ARG A 121 9.53 -10.73 5.83
C ARG A 121 8.62 -9.53 5.55
N LEU A 122 8.50 -9.13 4.30
CA LEU A 122 7.63 -8.03 3.91
C LEU A 122 6.16 -8.36 4.23
N GLU A 123 5.70 -9.57 3.91
CA GLU A 123 4.35 -10.03 4.21
C GLU A 123 4.07 -10.07 5.72
N ALA A 124 5.07 -10.42 6.55
CA ALA A 124 4.96 -10.36 8.01
C ALA A 124 4.74 -8.93 8.51
N VAL A 125 5.55 -7.96 8.05
CA VAL A 125 5.40 -6.56 8.42
C VAL A 125 4.08 -6.00 7.94
N LEU A 126 3.72 -6.25 6.66
CA LEU A 126 2.45 -5.80 6.08
C LEU A 126 1.24 -6.37 6.82
N SER A 127 1.28 -7.66 7.18
CA SER A 127 0.20 -8.29 7.96
C SER A 127 0.00 -7.60 9.31
N ALA A 128 1.09 -7.29 9.98
CA ALA A 128 1.04 -6.62 11.29
C ALA A 128 0.49 -5.19 11.21
N ILE A 129 0.96 -4.38 10.23
CA ILE A 129 0.54 -2.98 10.12
C ILE A 129 -0.86 -2.81 9.52
N LEU A 130 -1.31 -3.75 8.68
CA LEU A 130 -2.65 -3.75 8.08
C LEU A 130 -3.72 -4.39 9.00
N GLY A 131 -3.30 -5.19 9.97
CA GLY A 131 -4.21 -5.89 10.87
C GLY A 131 -4.95 -7.07 10.22
N GLY A 132 -4.40 -7.64 9.14
CA GLY A 132 -4.91 -8.80 8.41
C GLY A 132 -3.79 -9.52 7.69
N ARG A 133 -4.03 -10.74 7.21
CA ARG A 133 -3.01 -11.55 6.53
C ARG A 133 -2.69 -11.00 5.15
N ALA A 134 -1.46 -10.57 4.92
CA ALA A 134 -1.01 -9.96 3.68
C ALA A 134 -0.32 -10.95 2.74
N VAL A 135 -0.61 -10.82 1.45
CA VAL A 135 0.04 -11.53 0.34
C VAL A 135 0.54 -10.48 -0.66
N THR A 136 1.80 -10.60 -1.08
CA THR A 136 2.41 -9.66 -2.03
C THR A 136 2.39 -10.17 -3.47
N TYR A 137 2.38 -9.23 -4.41
CA TYR A 137 2.35 -9.47 -5.85
C TYR A 137 3.32 -8.53 -6.57
N SER A 138 3.64 -8.83 -7.83
CA SER A 138 4.56 -8.04 -8.65
C SER A 138 4.10 -6.60 -8.92
N SER A 139 2.79 -6.31 -8.83
CA SER A 139 2.22 -4.97 -8.98
C SER A 139 0.82 -4.90 -8.36
N GLY A 140 0.30 -3.67 -8.16
CA GLY A 140 -1.09 -3.47 -7.72
C GLY A 140 -2.10 -4.13 -8.66
N LEU A 141 -1.93 -4.00 -9.98
CA LEU A 141 -2.82 -4.66 -10.95
C LEU A 141 -2.72 -6.18 -10.94
N ALA A 142 -1.53 -6.73 -10.67
CA ALA A 142 -1.38 -8.18 -10.48
C ALA A 142 -2.12 -8.66 -9.23
N ALA A 143 -2.09 -7.89 -8.14
CA ALA A 143 -2.88 -8.16 -6.94
C ALA A 143 -4.38 -8.09 -7.21
N PHE A 144 -4.85 -7.06 -7.92
CA PHE A 144 -6.26 -6.93 -8.27
C PHE A 144 -6.73 -8.07 -9.20
N HIS A 145 -5.90 -8.45 -10.18
CA HIS A 145 -6.18 -9.60 -11.03
C HIS A 145 -6.28 -10.91 -10.21
N ALA A 146 -5.33 -11.15 -9.30
CA ALA A 146 -5.36 -12.31 -8.42
C ALA A 146 -6.61 -12.33 -7.53
N LEU A 147 -7.05 -11.17 -7.02
CA LEU A 147 -8.30 -11.03 -6.27
C LEU A 147 -9.52 -11.47 -7.09
N LEU A 148 -9.61 -11.04 -8.36
CA LEU A 148 -10.72 -11.42 -9.24
C LEU A 148 -10.69 -12.90 -9.62
N VAL A 149 -9.52 -13.48 -9.82
CA VAL A 149 -9.37 -14.92 -10.06
C VAL A 149 -9.84 -15.71 -8.84
N PHE A 150 -9.36 -15.34 -7.67
CA PHE A 150 -9.66 -16.02 -6.41
C PHE A 150 -11.15 -15.97 -6.02
N LEU A 151 -11.77 -14.78 -6.09
CA LEU A 151 -13.18 -14.62 -5.75
C LEU A 151 -14.11 -15.10 -6.86
N ASN A 152 -13.64 -15.10 -8.12
CA ASN A 152 -14.38 -15.51 -9.32
C ASN A 152 -15.84 -15.01 -9.35
N PRO A 153 -16.09 -13.70 -9.17
CA PRO A 153 -17.43 -13.15 -9.09
C PRO A 153 -18.13 -13.18 -10.47
N ARG A 154 -19.44 -13.25 -10.47
CA ARG A 154 -20.23 -13.04 -11.70
C ARG A 154 -20.40 -11.57 -12.03
N ARG A 155 -20.48 -10.72 -10.99
CA ARG A 155 -20.59 -9.26 -11.12
C ARG A 155 -19.63 -8.57 -10.17
N ILE A 156 -19.11 -7.45 -10.61
CA ILE A 156 -18.34 -6.53 -9.79
C ILE A 156 -18.93 -5.13 -9.90
N ALA A 157 -19.36 -4.57 -8.76
CA ALA A 157 -19.70 -3.15 -8.67
C ALA A 157 -18.42 -2.35 -8.44
N ILE A 158 -18.14 -1.41 -9.34
CA ILE A 158 -16.98 -0.52 -9.27
C ILE A 158 -17.41 0.86 -9.80
N GLY A 159 -17.00 1.91 -9.09
CA GLY A 159 -17.23 3.30 -9.50
C GLY A 159 -16.05 3.91 -10.24
N ALA A 160 -16.08 5.22 -10.42
CA ALA A 160 -14.92 5.97 -10.88
C ALA A 160 -13.70 5.69 -10.00
N GLY A 161 -12.49 5.80 -10.56
CA GLY A 161 -11.25 5.53 -9.85
C GLY A 161 -10.12 5.18 -10.80
N TYR A 162 -9.21 4.33 -10.33
CA TYR A 162 -8.05 3.94 -11.11
C TYR A 162 -8.42 3.13 -12.35
N HIS A 163 -8.20 3.71 -13.54
CA HIS A 163 -8.54 3.12 -14.84
C HIS A 163 -7.90 1.73 -15.06
N GLY A 164 -6.77 1.44 -14.42
CA GLY A 164 -6.11 0.13 -14.51
C GLY A 164 -6.97 -1.01 -13.96
N CYS A 165 -7.73 -0.79 -12.88
CA CYS A 165 -8.67 -1.77 -12.35
C CYS A 165 -9.79 -2.07 -13.35
N HIS A 166 -10.34 -1.06 -14.01
CA HIS A 166 -11.31 -1.25 -15.10
C HIS A 166 -10.73 -2.08 -16.24
N GLY A 167 -9.47 -1.80 -16.63
CA GLY A 167 -8.78 -2.59 -17.65
C GLY A 167 -8.60 -4.06 -17.28
N VAL A 168 -8.29 -4.37 -16.01
CA VAL A 168 -8.20 -5.75 -15.52
C VAL A 168 -9.58 -6.42 -15.55
N ILE A 169 -10.65 -5.72 -15.12
CA ILE A 169 -12.02 -6.24 -15.21
C ILE A 169 -12.37 -6.57 -16.66
N ASP A 170 -12.08 -5.68 -17.61
CA ASP A 170 -12.34 -5.89 -19.02
C ASP A 170 -11.57 -7.10 -19.61
N LEU A 171 -10.35 -7.37 -19.11
CA LEU A 171 -9.57 -8.56 -19.47
C LEU A 171 -10.20 -9.83 -18.89
N VAL A 172 -10.57 -9.84 -17.61
CA VAL A 172 -11.21 -10.99 -16.95
C VAL A 172 -12.57 -11.27 -17.59
N ALA A 173 -13.35 -10.23 -17.91
CA ALA A 173 -14.65 -10.37 -18.58
C ALA A 173 -14.58 -11.14 -19.91
N LYS A 174 -13.50 -11.01 -20.68
CA LYS A 174 -13.27 -11.77 -21.92
C LYS A 174 -13.18 -13.28 -21.69
N LEU A 175 -12.72 -13.69 -20.51
CA LEU A 175 -12.46 -15.09 -20.17
C LEU A 175 -13.62 -15.72 -19.41
N THR A 176 -14.27 -14.98 -18.52
CA THR A 176 -15.24 -15.49 -17.56
C THR A 176 -16.67 -14.98 -17.79
N GLY A 177 -16.83 -13.91 -18.58
CA GLY A 177 -18.13 -13.23 -18.71
C GLY A 177 -18.45 -12.33 -17.51
N LEU A 178 -17.46 -11.94 -16.70
CA LEU A 178 -17.61 -11.00 -15.57
C LEU A 178 -18.35 -9.74 -16.01
N GLU A 179 -19.47 -9.43 -15.36
CA GLU A 179 -20.26 -8.23 -15.61
C GLU A 179 -19.79 -7.09 -14.69
N LYS A 180 -19.42 -5.95 -15.28
CA LYS A 180 -19.13 -4.72 -14.54
C LYS A 180 -20.41 -3.91 -14.37
N VAL A 181 -20.74 -3.54 -13.13
CA VAL A 181 -21.89 -2.68 -12.80
C VAL A 181 -21.46 -1.41 -12.07
N GLU A 182 -22.26 -0.35 -12.22
CA GLU A 182 -21.94 0.96 -11.65
C GLU A 182 -22.15 0.98 -10.14
N LEU A 183 -21.13 1.38 -9.39
CA LEU A 183 -21.14 1.39 -7.92
C LEU A 183 -22.10 2.45 -7.34
N GLU A 184 -22.22 3.59 -7.99
CA GLU A 184 -23.05 4.71 -7.56
C GLU A 184 -24.52 4.59 -7.99
N ASP A 185 -24.88 3.57 -8.79
CA ASP A 185 -26.27 3.32 -9.22
C ASP A 185 -26.94 2.29 -8.28
N PRO A 186 -27.94 2.71 -7.45
CA PRO A 186 -28.67 1.79 -6.57
C PRO A 186 -29.39 0.66 -7.31
N ALA A 187 -29.87 0.90 -8.55
CA ALA A 187 -30.52 -0.11 -9.35
C ALA A 187 -29.52 -1.18 -9.85
N ALA A 188 -28.30 -0.75 -10.19
CA ALA A 188 -27.23 -1.67 -10.54
C ALA A 188 -26.78 -2.51 -9.34
N LEU A 189 -26.62 -1.89 -8.17
CA LEU A 189 -26.28 -2.60 -6.92
C LEU A 189 -27.34 -3.63 -6.52
N ALA A 190 -28.62 -3.34 -6.75
CA ALA A 190 -29.72 -4.28 -6.45
C ALA A 190 -29.69 -5.56 -7.31
N ARG A 191 -28.89 -5.60 -8.39
CA ARG A 191 -28.71 -6.78 -9.25
C ARG A 191 -27.65 -7.76 -8.74
N LEU A 192 -26.82 -7.35 -7.77
CA LEU A 192 -25.78 -8.19 -7.20
C LEU A 192 -26.38 -9.38 -6.46
N GLN A 193 -25.64 -10.48 -6.46
CA GLN A 193 -26.02 -11.75 -5.86
C GLN A 193 -24.95 -12.19 -4.85
N PRO A 194 -25.26 -13.12 -3.94
CA PRO A 194 -24.27 -13.71 -3.06
C PRO A 194 -23.02 -14.20 -3.82
N GLY A 195 -21.84 -13.80 -3.37
CA GLY A 195 -20.56 -14.10 -4.02
C GLY A 195 -20.10 -13.07 -5.05
N ASP A 196 -20.94 -12.09 -5.43
CA ASP A 196 -20.50 -10.94 -6.22
C ASP A 196 -19.63 -9.99 -5.38
N VAL A 197 -18.96 -9.04 -6.04
CA VAL A 197 -18.00 -8.12 -5.40
C VAL A 197 -18.50 -6.68 -5.45
N ILE A 198 -18.41 -5.99 -4.33
CA ILE A 198 -18.43 -4.54 -4.24
C ILE A 198 -16.97 -4.08 -4.06
N HIS A 199 -16.41 -3.39 -5.05
CA HIS A 199 -15.05 -2.86 -5.01
C HIS A 199 -15.06 -1.34 -4.85
N VAL A 200 -14.52 -0.85 -3.76
CA VAL A 200 -14.51 0.57 -3.40
C VAL A 200 -13.08 1.08 -3.40
N GLU A 201 -12.82 2.17 -4.11
CA GLU A 201 -11.57 2.92 -3.99
C GLU A 201 -11.79 4.11 -3.06
N THR A 202 -11.02 4.18 -1.96
CA THR A 202 -11.14 5.25 -0.98
C THR A 202 -9.80 5.51 -0.26
N PRO A 203 -9.29 6.77 -0.28
CA PRO A 203 -9.74 7.91 -1.08
C PRO A 203 -9.63 7.67 -2.58
N LEU A 204 -10.49 8.35 -3.33
CA LEU A 204 -10.66 8.15 -4.77
C LEU A 204 -9.54 8.80 -5.59
N ASN A 205 -8.98 8.11 -6.56
CA ASN A 205 -8.10 8.68 -7.57
C ASN A 205 -8.90 9.29 -8.74
N PRO A 206 -8.69 10.55 -9.16
CA PRO A 206 -7.60 11.42 -8.70
C PRO A 206 -7.99 12.42 -7.61
N THR A 207 -9.23 12.42 -7.12
CA THR A 207 -9.82 13.53 -6.36
C THR A 207 -9.34 13.59 -4.90
N GLY A 208 -8.94 12.46 -4.32
CA GLY A 208 -8.61 12.36 -2.90
C GLY A 208 -9.84 12.37 -1.97
N GLU A 209 -11.06 12.34 -2.53
CA GLU A 209 -12.31 12.27 -1.74
C GLU A 209 -12.55 10.87 -1.19
N ALA A 210 -13.01 10.78 0.04
CA ALA A 210 -13.28 9.51 0.72
C ALA A 210 -14.72 9.02 0.47
N ARG A 211 -14.91 7.71 0.62
CA ARG A 211 -16.21 7.03 0.56
C ARG A 211 -16.49 6.31 1.87
N ASP A 212 -17.74 6.25 2.29
CA ASP A 212 -18.18 5.63 3.55
C ASP A 212 -18.13 4.11 3.48
N LEU A 213 -17.12 3.52 4.09
CA LEU A 213 -16.92 2.06 4.09
C LEU A 213 -17.97 1.33 4.94
N GLU A 214 -18.46 1.92 6.02
CA GLU A 214 -19.50 1.30 6.86
C GLU A 214 -20.80 1.13 6.06
N ALA A 215 -21.15 2.11 5.24
CA ALA A 215 -22.33 2.04 4.37
C ALA A 215 -22.18 0.92 3.32
N TYR A 216 -21.01 0.82 2.65
CA TYR A 216 -20.76 -0.25 1.69
C TYR A 216 -20.68 -1.63 2.36
N ALA A 217 -20.13 -1.74 3.57
CA ALA A 217 -20.08 -2.99 4.31
C ALA A 217 -21.48 -3.46 4.72
N ALA A 218 -22.35 -2.53 5.12
CA ALA A 218 -23.76 -2.86 5.39
C ALA A 218 -24.45 -3.39 4.12
N LYS A 219 -24.22 -2.74 2.98
CA LYS A 219 -24.80 -3.15 1.69
C LYS A 219 -24.26 -4.50 1.21
N ALA A 220 -22.95 -4.74 1.34
CA ALA A 220 -22.35 -6.03 1.00
C ALA A 220 -22.94 -7.17 1.85
N ARG A 221 -23.10 -6.97 3.16
CA ARG A 221 -23.75 -7.95 4.05
C ARG A 221 -25.20 -8.22 3.66
N GLU A 222 -25.98 -7.17 3.36
CA GLU A 222 -27.37 -7.28 2.91
C GLU A 222 -27.47 -8.18 1.67
N LEU A 223 -26.58 -8.03 0.72
CA LEU A 223 -26.61 -8.73 -0.58
C LEU A 223 -25.82 -10.06 -0.57
N GLY A 224 -25.11 -10.39 0.51
CA GLY A 224 -24.21 -11.55 0.56
C GLY A 224 -22.97 -11.42 -0.34
N CYS A 225 -22.60 -10.20 -0.67
CA CYS A 225 -21.43 -9.87 -1.51
C CYS A 225 -20.16 -9.76 -0.68
N TYR A 226 -19.01 -9.81 -1.36
CA TYR A 226 -17.74 -9.45 -0.78
C TYR A 226 -17.46 -7.94 -0.92
N LEU A 227 -16.98 -7.32 0.15
CA LEU A 227 -16.49 -5.94 0.11
C LEU A 227 -14.96 -5.94 -0.02
N THR A 228 -14.46 -5.42 -1.12
CA THR A 228 -13.03 -5.24 -1.37
C THR A 228 -12.71 -3.76 -1.52
N VAL A 229 -11.57 -3.33 -0.99
CA VAL A 229 -11.22 -1.91 -0.93
C VAL A 229 -9.81 -1.68 -1.45
N ASP A 230 -9.65 -0.79 -2.42
CA ASP A 230 -8.36 -0.18 -2.72
C ASP A 230 -8.15 1.04 -1.81
N ALA A 231 -7.27 0.89 -0.80
CA ALA A 231 -6.93 1.92 0.16
C ALA A 231 -5.57 2.58 -0.13
N THR A 232 -5.09 2.51 -1.36
CA THR A 232 -3.74 2.97 -1.75
C THR A 232 -3.49 4.42 -1.35
N PHE A 233 -4.49 5.32 -1.43
CA PHE A 233 -4.33 6.75 -1.13
C PHE A 233 -4.35 7.08 0.37
N ALA A 234 -4.76 6.14 1.21
CA ALA A 234 -4.76 6.30 2.67
C ALA A 234 -4.18 5.05 3.36
N PRO A 235 -2.88 4.78 3.21
CA PRO A 235 -2.25 3.69 3.95
C PRO A 235 -2.27 3.97 5.47
N PRO A 236 -2.01 2.98 6.33
CA PRO A 236 -1.79 3.26 7.75
C PRO A 236 -0.75 4.38 7.95
N PRO A 237 -0.97 5.32 8.88
CA PRO A 237 -1.99 5.30 9.95
C PRO A 237 -3.34 5.94 9.58
N LEU A 238 -3.54 6.38 8.34
CA LEU A 238 -4.69 7.20 7.95
C LEU A 238 -6.00 6.42 7.93
N LEU A 239 -6.00 5.19 7.40
CA LEU A 239 -7.19 4.36 7.25
C LEU A 239 -6.90 2.91 7.65
N ARG A 240 -7.83 2.30 8.37
CA ARG A 240 -7.84 0.89 8.77
C ARG A 240 -9.13 0.23 8.25
N PRO A 241 -9.18 -0.23 7.00
CA PRO A 241 -10.43 -0.68 6.38
C PRO A 241 -11.11 -1.85 7.10
N PHE A 242 -10.36 -2.74 7.76
CA PHE A 242 -10.95 -3.87 8.49
C PHE A 242 -11.81 -3.44 9.69
N ASP A 243 -11.53 -2.29 10.29
CA ASP A 243 -12.34 -1.73 11.38
C ASP A 243 -13.75 -1.35 10.89
N HIS A 244 -13.95 -1.27 9.56
CA HIS A 244 -15.23 -0.91 8.90
C HIS A 244 -15.88 -2.09 8.16
N GLY A 245 -15.45 -3.34 8.42
CA GLY A 245 -16.09 -4.55 7.89
C GLY A 245 -15.73 -4.92 6.46
N VAL A 246 -14.53 -4.55 6.01
CA VAL A 246 -13.97 -4.92 4.70
C VAL A 246 -13.45 -6.36 4.72
N ASP A 247 -13.67 -7.12 3.66
CA ASP A 247 -13.21 -8.51 3.55
C ASP A 247 -11.76 -8.61 3.06
N VAL A 248 -11.40 -7.82 2.03
CA VAL A 248 -10.05 -7.77 1.46
C VAL A 248 -9.66 -6.32 1.21
N VAL A 249 -8.48 -5.96 1.67
CA VAL A 249 -7.84 -4.67 1.39
C VAL A 249 -6.76 -4.85 0.35
N MET A 250 -6.81 -4.02 -0.68
CA MET A 250 -5.78 -3.91 -1.69
C MET A 250 -4.96 -2.63 -1.48
N HIS A 251 -3.65 -2.72 -1.71
CA HIS A 251 -2.79 -1.57 -1.89
C HIS A 251 -1.88 -1.77 -3.11
N SER A 252 -1.71 -0.73 -3.89
CA SER A 252 -0.51 -0.63 -4.72
C SER A 252 0.67 -0.30 -3.79
N GLY A 253 1.44 -1.33 -3.42
CA GLY A 253 2.61 -1.16 -2.56
C GLY A 253 3.71 -0.30 -3.20
N THR A 254 3.66 -0.12 -4.52
CA THR A 254 4.44 0.82 -5.32
C THR A 254 4.40 2.26 -4.78
N LYS A 255 3.29 2.63 -4.09
CA LYS A 255 3.02 3.98 -3.62
C LYS A 255 3.69 4.21 -2.24
N TYR A 256 2.93 4.41 -1.21
CA TYR A 256 3.43 4.76 0.13
C TYR A 256 4.26 3.67 0.80
N PHE A 257 3.99 2.38 0.52
CA PHE A 257 4.78 1.28 1.11
C PHE A 257 6.20 1.28 0.55
N GLY A 258 6.38 1.46 -0.77
CA GLY A 258 7.68 1.73 -1.38
C GLY A 258 8.19 3.12 -1.02
N GLY A 259 7.40 4.15 -1.28
CA GLY A 259 7.61 5.53 -0.83
C GLY A 259 8.83 6.25 -1.40
N HIS A 260 9.54 5.66 -2.37
CA HIS A 260 10.78 6.21 -2.92
C HIS A 260 10.87 6.07 -4.46
N SER A 261 9.75 5.82 -5.12
CA SER A 261 9.66 5.70 -6.58
C SER A 261 10.57 4.62 -7.22
N ASP A 262 10.98 3.62 -6.44
CA ASP A 262 12.00 2.61 -6.78
C ASP A 262 11.50 1.15 -6.68
N MET A 263 10.20 0.94 -6.38
CA MET A 263 9.64 -0.39 -6.15
C MET A 263 8.28 -0.58 -6.84
N LEU A 264 8.09 -1.72 -7.51
CA LEU A 264 6.78 -2.20 -7.92
C LEU A 264 6.29 -3.28 -6.93
N CYS A 265 5.08 -3.10 -6.42
CA CYS A 265 4.48 -4.05 -5.49
C CYS A 265 2.95 -3.95 -5.50
N GLY A 266 2.28 -5.10 -5.43
CA GLY A 266 0.87 -5.20 -5.08
C GLY A 266 0.71 -5.92 -3.76
N VAL A 267 -0.33 -5.57 -3.01
CA VAL A 267 -0.64 -6.19 -1.72
C VAL A 267 -2.13 -6.47 -1.65
N LEU A 268 -2.49 -7.70 -1.28
CA LEU A 268 -3.81 -8.05 -0.78
C LEU A 268 -3.68 -8.39 0.70
N ALA A 269 -4.52 -7.83 1.54
CA ALA A 269 -4.65 -8.24 2.93
C ALA A 269 -6.06 -8.81 3.15
N VAL A 270 -6.13 -9.99 3.73
CA VAL A 270 -7.38 -10.68 4.05
C VAL A 270 -7.77 -10.37 5.49
N SER A 271 -9.05 -10.05 5.72
CA SER A 271 -9.54 -9.78 7.06
C SER A 271 -9.35 -10.99 8.01
N PRO A 272 -9.11 -10.76 9.31
CA PRO A 272 -8.98 -11.83 10.28
C PRO A 272 -10.18 -12.77 10.30
N GLU A 273 -11.39 -12.23 10.09
CA GLU A 273 -12.62 -13.01 10.05
C GLU A 273 -12.66 -13.97 8.87
N ARG A 274 -12.32 -13.50 7.65
CA ARG A 274 -12.31 -14.34 6.45
C ARG A 274 -11.20 -15.39 6.51
N GLU A 275 -10.03 -15.01 7.02
CA GLU A 275 -8.93 -15.95 7.18
C GLU A 275 -9.27 -17.05 8.19
N ALA A 276 -9.82 -16.69 9.36
CA ALA A 276 -10.17 -17.66 10.39
C ALA A 276 -11.26 -18.65 9.92
N ARG A 277 -12.22 -18.18 9.11
CA ARG A 277 -13.33 -19.03 8.63
C ARG A 277 -13.00 -19.87 7.42
N HIS A 278 -12.16 -19.36 6.51
CA HIS A 278 -12.02 -19.92 5.17
C HIS A 278 -10.58 -20.18 4.73
N GLY A 279 -9.57 -19.66 5.44
CA GLY A 279 -8.16 -19.85 5.08
C GLY A 279 -7.80 -19.27 3.69
N TRP A 280 -8.33 -18.09 3.37
CA TRP A 280 -8.21 -17.47 2.04
C TRP A 280 -6.78 -17.22 1.60
N VAL A 281 -5.89 -16.93 2.54
CA VAL A 281 -4.47 -16.67 2.25
C VAL A 281 -3.82 -17.87 1.59
N ARG A 282 -4.12 -19.10 2.05
CA ARG A 282 -3.58 -20.32 1.43
C ARG A 282 -4.04 -20.46 -0.04
N GLY A 283 -5.29 -20.14 -0.32
CA GLY A 283 -5.81 -20.12 -1.70
C GLY A 283 -5.09 -19.09 -2.57
N LEU A 284 -4.96 -17.86 -2.07
CA LEU A 284 -4.24 -16.78 -2.77
C LEU A 284 -2.77 -17.11 -3.05
N LEU A 285 -2.07 -17.72 -2.09
CA LEU A 285 -0.69 -18.19 -2.26
C LEU A 285 -0.58 -19.29 -3.31
N GLY A 286 -1.50 -20.29 -3.26
CA GLY A 286 -1.56 -21.36 -4.25
C GLY A 286 -1.81 -20.84 -5.67
N GLU A 287 -2.74 -19.91 -5.84
CA GLU A 287 -3.01 -19.28 -7.15
C GLU A 287 -1.85 -18.40 -7.61
N ARG A 288 -1.22 -17.61 -6.70
CA ARG A 288 -0.01 -16.83 -7.00
C ARG A 288 1.10 -17.70 -7.57
N LEU A 289 1.30 -18.90 -7.01
CA LEU A 289 2.30 -19.86 -7.48
C LEU A 289 2.09 -20.23 -8.96
N PHE A 290 0.84 -20.42 -9.39
CA PHE A 290 0.50 -20.78 -10.77
C PHE A 290 0.42 -19.57 -11.70
N LEU A 291 -0.13 -18.45 -11.24
CA LEU A 291 -0.20 -17.19 -12.00
C LEU A 291 1.20 -16.59 -12.23
N GLY A 292 2.17 -16.92 -11.37
CA GLY A 292 3.54 -16.44 -11.48
C GLY A 292 3.71 -14.95 -11.20
N SER A 293 2.71 -14.28 -10.63
CA SER A 293 2.74 -12.84 -10.33
C SER A 293 3.45 -12.51 -9.02
N VAL A 294 4.58 -13.17 -8.79
CA VAL A 294 5.41 -13.00 -7.59
C VAL A 294 6.27 -11.74 -7.68
N MET A 295 6.51 -11.15 -6.53
CA MET A 295 7.42 -10.02 -6.38
C MET A 295 8.86 -10.48 -6.26
N GLY A 296 9.82 -9.70 -6.76
CA GLY A 296 11.25 -9.99 -6.64
C GLY A 296 11.78 -9.79 -5.21
N SER A 297 12.91 -10.41 -4.92
CA SER A 297 13.56 -10.29 -3.60
C SER A 297 14.08 -8.88 -3.32
N LEU A 298 14.52 -8.14 -4.34
CA LEU A 298 14.94 -6.75 -4.19
C LEU A 298 13.77 -5.87 -3.74
N GLU A 299 12.62 -5.98 -4.40
CA GLU A 299 11.40 -5.25 -4.03
C GLU A 299 10.95 -5.64 -2.62
N GLY A 300 11.06 -6.93 -2.24
CA GLY A 300 10.78 -7.38 -0.88
C GLY A 300 11.69 -6.71 0.15
N TRP A 301 12.98 -6.60 -0.15
CA TRP A 301 13.96 -5.91 0.70
C TRP A 301 13.71 -4.41 0.78
N LEU A 302 13.47 -3.75 -0.37
CA LEU A 302 13.12 -2.33 -0.44
C LEU A 302 11.85 -2.04 0.36
N GLY A 303 10.83 -2.90 0.24
CA GLY A 303 9.58 -2.78 0.99
C GLY A 303 9.79 -2.82 2.49
N VAL A 304 10.51 -3.81 3.01
CA VAL A 304 10.85 -3.88 4.44
C VAL A 304 11.58 -2.64 4.90
N ARG A 305 12.62 -2.19 4.15
CA ARG A 305 13.39 -0.98 4.47
C ARG A 305 12.48 0.25 4.51
N SER A 306 11.62 0.41 3.53
CA SER A 306 10.75 1.59 3.40
C SER A 306 9.65 1.64 4.45
N LEU A 307 9.07 0.50 4.81
CA LEU A 307 8.01 0.42 5.83
C LEU A 307 8.49 0.90 7.22
N ARG A 308 9.80 0.82 7.52
CA ARG A 308 10.37 1.32 8.79
C ARG A 308 10.05 2.80 9.05
N THR A 309 9.80 3.57 8.00
CA THR A 309 9.49 5.01 8.08
C THR A 309 8.11 5.36 7.55
N LEU A 310 7.22 4.37 7.34
CA LEU A 310 5.91 4.59 6.73
C LEU A 310 5.10 5.64 7.50
N GLU A 311 4.95 5.48 8.81
CA GLU A 311 4.11 6.34 9.65
C GLU A 311 4.56 7.80 9.58
N VAL A 312 5.84 8.06 9.83
CA VAL A 312 6.39 9.44 9.83
C VAL A 312 6.30 10.10 8.45
N ARG A 313 6.46 9.34 7.36
CA ARG A 313 6.30 9.86 5.99
C ARG A 313 4.84 10.21 5.71
N VAL A 314 3.93 9.29 5.94
CA VAL A 314 2.51 9.44 5.61
C VAL A 314 1.86 10.56 6.44
N GLU A 315 2.17 10.66 7.73
CA GLU A 315 1.69 11.77 8.57
C GLU A 315 2.19 13.13 8.09
N ARG A 316 3.49 13.23 7.80
CA ARG A 316 4.07 14.47 7.26
C ARG A 316 3.43 14.86 5.93
N GLN A 317 3.31 13.92 4.99
CA GLN A 317 2.70 14.15 3.68
C GLN A 317 1.24 14.57 3.79
N SER A 318 0.44 13.87 4.61
CA SER A 318 -0.98 14.21 4.83
C SER A 318 -1.16 15.59 5.48
N ALA A 319 -0.34 15.92 6.47
CA ALA A 319 -0.38 17.23 7.12
C ALA A 319 -0.01 18.36 6.16
N SER A 320 1.04 18.17 5.34
CA SER A 320 1.46 19.14 4.33
C SER A 320 0.40 19.35 3.24
N ALA A 321 -0.22 18.24 2.76
CA ALA A 321 -1.31 18.31 1.78
C ALA A 321 -2.53 19.07 2.34
N THR A 322 -2.91 18.80 3.58
CA THR A 322 -4.03 19.47 4.24
C THR A 322 -3.79 20.98 4.31
N ARG A 323 -2.59 21.42 4.71
CA ARG A 323 -2.21 22.86 4.76
C ARG A 323 -2.26 23.50 3.38
N LEU A 324 -1.76 22.83 2.34
CA LEU A 324 -1.84 23.33 0.96
C LEU A 324 -3.28 23.48 0.48
N VAL A 325 -4.13 22.48 0.78
CA VAL A 325 -5.56 22.53 0.41
C VAL A 325 -6.29 23.64 1.17
N GLU A 326 -6.04 23.80 2.48
CA GLU A 326 -6.61 24.87 3.30
C GLU A 326 -6.20 26.26 2.79
N TRP A 327 -4.93 26.44 2.45
CA TRP A 327 -4.44 27.69 1.85
C TRP A 327 -5.13 27.96 0.52
N LEU A 328 -5.13 27.00 -0.43
CA LEU A 328 -5.76 27.18 -1.74
C LEU A 328 -7.27 27.47 -1.64
N ASP A 329 -7.98 26.75 -0.74
CA ASP A 329 -9.42 26.99 -0.50
C ASP A 329 -9.68 28.38 0.11
N GLY A 330 -8.80 28.85 1.00
CA GLY A 330 -8.83 30.19 1.55
C GLY A 330 -8.69 31.27 0.47
N GLU A 331 -7.73 31.12 -0.44
CA GLU A 331 -7.53 32.03 -1.59
C GLU A 331 -8.74 32.03 -2.53
N LEU A 332 -9.34 30.87 -2.80
CA LEU A 332 -10.53 30.79 -3.63
C LEU A 332 -11.73 31.52 -3.03
N ARG A 333 -11.93 31.42 -1.72
CA ARG A 333 -13.02 32.12 -1.00
C ARG A 333 -12.81 33.61 -0.94
N ALA A 334 -11.57 34.05 -0.71
CA ALA A 334 -11.22 35.47 -0.70
C ALA A 334 -11.48 36.14 -2.06
N GLY A 335 -11.21 35.41 -3.17
CA GLY A 335 -11.50 35.91 -4.53
C GLY A 335 -12.98 35.89 -4.94
N SER A 336 -13.86 35.21 -4.17
CA SER A 336 -15.29 35.08 -4.46
C SER A 336 -16.16 36.09 -3.70
N GLY A 337 -15.61 36.79 -2.71
CA GLY A 337 -16.30 37.86 -1.96
C GLY A 337 -16.41 39.09 -2.82
N GLY A 338 -17.63 39.38 -3.29
CA GLY A 338 -17.97 40.51 -4.19
C GLY A 338 -17.82 41.91 -3.56
N GLY A 339 -16.63 42.23 -3.08
CA GLY A 339 -16.22 43.58 -2.71
C GLY A 339 -15.48 44.22 -3.88
N ASP A 340 -15.81 45.45 -4.17
CA ASP A 340 -15.23 46.33 -5.20
C ASP A 340 -13.75 46.70 -4.88
N ASP A 341 -13.02 45.79 -4.30
CA ASP A 341 -11.67 46.01 -3.82
C ASP A 341 -10.65 45.54 -4.87
N SER A 342 -9.79 46.44 -5.30
CA SER A 342 -8.70 46.21 -6.25
C SER A 342 -7.73 45.03 -5.85
N SER A 343 -7.86 44.50 -4.64
CA SER A 343 -7.17 43.33 -4.16
C SER A 343 -7.63 42.02 -4.80
N SER A 344 -8.90 41.90 -5.24
CA SER A 344 -9.43 40.67 -5.88
C SER A 344 -8.83 40.43 -7.26
N ASN A 345 -8.38 41.48 -7.93
CA ASN A 345 -7.77 41.40 -9.29
C ASN A 345 -6.33 40.85 -9.25
N ASN A 346 -5.71 40.75 -8.05
CA ASN A 346 -4.31 40.37 -7.90
C ASN A 346 -4.14 38.96 -7.32
N ASN A 347 -5.24 38.20 -7.13
CA ASN A 347 -5.17 36.82 -6.61
C ASN A 347 -4.95 35.80 -7.74
N PRO A 348 -3.71 35.27 -7.94
CA PRO A 348 -3.43 34.36 -9.04
C PRO A 348 -4.13 33.00 -8.88
N VAL A 349 -4.36 32.52 -7.65
CA VAL A 349 -5.11 31.29 -7.38
C VAL A 349 -6.57 31.46 -7.85
N GLY A 350 -7.25 32.53 -7.42
CA GLY A 350 -8.63 32.80 -7.81
C GLY A 350 -8.83 32.99 -9.32
N ARG A 351 -7.81 33.54 -10.03
CA ARG A 351 -7.82 33.73 -11.48
C ARG A 351 -7.63 32.45 -12.27
N THR A 352 -6.87 31.46 -11.73
CA THR A 352 -6.45 30.25 -12.48
C THR A 352 -7.17 28.98 -12.03
N VAL A 353 -7.48 28.85 -10.73
CA VAL A 353 -8.13 27.68 -10.14
C VAL A 353 -9.65 27.84 -10.06
N ALA A 354 -10.41 26.84 -10.49
CA ALA A 354 -11.86 26.82 -10.41
C ALA A 354 -12.36 26.20 -9.08
N ARG A 355 -11.77 25.08 -8.67
CA ARG A 355 -12.14 24.36 -7.44
C ARG A 355 -11.05 23.34 -7.06
N LEU A 356 -11.17 22.82 -5.85
CA LEU A 356 -10.34 21.75 -5.30
C LEU A 356 -11.18 20.53 -4.96
N GLN A 357 -10.54 19.36 -4.93
CA GLN A 357 -11.14 18.12 -4.43
C GLN A 357 -10.15 17.46 -3.50
N HIS A 358 -10.61 17.14 -2.27
CA HIS A 358 -9.86 16.48 -1.22
C HIS A 358 -10.82 16.06 -0.10
N ALA A 359 -10.49 15.00 0.65
CA ALA A 359 -11.34 14.55 1.76
C ALA A 359 -11.61 15.63 2.81
N SER A 360 -10.64 16.50 3.11
CA SER A 360 -10.82 17.61 4.08
C SER A 360 -11.88 18.64 3.67
N LEU A 361 -12.23 18.72 2.39
CA LEU A 361 -13.22 19.65 1.86
C LEU A 361 -14.63 19.07 1.82
N GLN A 362 -14.78 17.76 2.02
CA GLN A 362 -16.09 17.12 2.09
C GLN A 362 -16.89 17.67 3.30
N PRO A 363 -18.22 17.82 3.18
CA PRO A 363 -19.04 18.32 4.29
C PRO A 363 -18.84 17.57 5.60
N GLU A 364 -18.70 16.26 5.52
CA GLU A 364 -18.51 15.36 6.66
C GLU A 364 -17.19 15.62 7.41
N ALA A 365 -16.16 16.13 6.76
CA ALA A 365 -14.90 16.51 7.43
C ALA A 365 -15.09 17.62 8.46
N LYS A 366 -16.17 18.44 8.35
CA LYS A 366 -16.50 19.55 9.25
C LYS A 366 -17.43 19.15 10.37
N VAL A 367 -18.02 17.94 10.29
CA VAL A 367 -19.00 17.45 11.27
C VAL A 367 -18.32 16.52 12.26
N GLU A 368 -18.31 16.87 13.53
CA GLU A 368 -17.77 16.02 14.58
C GLU A 368 -18.55 14.71 14.67
N GLY A 369 -17.83 13.58 14.84
CA GLY A 369 -18.43 12.25 14.89
C GLY A 369 -19.00 11.73 13.56
N SER A 370 -18.80 12.43 12.43
CA SER A 370 -19.19 11.93 11.12
C SER A 370 -18.47 10.62 10.76
N TRP A 371 -19.02 9.90 9.78
CA TRP A 371 -18.37 8.69 9.27
C TRP A 371 -16.95 8.97 8.79
N LEU A 372 -16.71 10.10 8.11
CA LEU A 372 -15.40 10.44 7.56
C LEU A 372 -14.35 10.66 8.66
N ARG A 373 -14.72 11.36 9.74
CA ARG A 373 -13.80 11.58 10.87
C ARG A 373 -13.54 10.31 11.68
N ARG A 374 -14.52 9.40 11.78
CA ARG A 374 -14.28 8.08 12.39
C ARG A 374 -13.39 7.20 11.51
N GLN A 375 -13.60 7.24 10.20
CA GLN A 375 -12.88 6.42 9.23
C GLN A 375 -11.44 6.90 9.04
N MET A 376 -11.19 8.21 9.04
CA MET A 376 -9.88 8.82 8.80
C MET A 376 -9.49 9.77 9.95
N PRO A 377 -9.28 9.26 11.18
CA PRO A 377 -9.07 10.10 12.36
C PRO A 377 -7.69 10.79 12.41
N ARG A 378 -6.72 10.32 11.62
CA ARG A 378 -5.32 10.80 11.65
C ARG A 378 -4.93 11.64 10.43
N GLY A 379 -5.88 12.04 9.57
CA GLY A 379 -5.62 12.89 8.41
C GLY A 379 -6.41 12.49 7.18
N TRP A 380 -6.36 13.32 6.15
CA TRP A 380 -7.25 13.28 4.99
C TRP A 380 -6.61 12.68 3.73
N GLY A 381 -5.35 12.24 3.84
CA GLY A 381 -4.56 11.74 2.70
C GLY A 381 -3.67 12.81 2.08
N PRO A 382 -2.60 12.40 1.40
CA PRO A 382 -1.63 13.32 0.81
C PRO A 382 -1.84 13.60 -0.68
N VAL A 383 -3.01 13.21 -1.22
CA VAL A 383 -3.37 13.43 -2.64
C VAL A 383 -4.61 14.28 -2.72
N PHE A 384 -4.57 15.29 -3.61
CA PHE A 384 -5.73 16.13 -3.93
C PHE A 384 -5.74 16.51 -5.41
N SER A 385 -6.87 17.04 -5.90
CA SER A 385 -6.96 17.56 -7.26
C SER A 385 -7.19 19.05 -7.27
N ILE A 386 -6.49 19.73 -8.19
CA ILE A 386 -6.72 21.12 -8.59
C ILE A 386 -7.47 21.08 -9.92
N ILE A 387 -8.66 21.70 -9.95
CA ILE A 387 -9.43 21.87 -11.16
C ILE A 387 -9.17 23.29 -11.66
N MET A 388 -8.45 23.40 -12.76
CA MET A 388 -8.12 24.69 -13.37
C MET A 388 -9.35 25.26 -14.11
N ARG A 389 -9.42 26.59 -14.25
CA ARG A 389 -10.47 27.27 -15.05
C ARG A 389 -10.28 27.02 -16.54
N ASP A 390 -9.01 26.99 -16.99
CA ASP A 390 -8.65 26.80 -18.40
C ASP A 390 -7.86 25.49 -18.57
N PRO A 391 -8.25 24.59 -19.50
CA PRO A 391 -7.48 23.40 -19.85
C PRO A 391 -6.04 23.71 -20.32
N ALA A 392 -5.81 24.89 -20.94
CA ALA A 392 -4.48 25.32 -21.34
C ALA A 392 -3.59 25.60 -20.11
N HIS A 393 -4.15 26.22 -19.06
CA HIS A 393 -3.47 26.40 -17.78
C HIS A 393 -3.13 25.06 -17.13
N ALA A 394 -4.08 24.12 -17.09
CA ALA A 394 -3.83 22.77 -16.54
C ALA A 394 -2.66 22.07 -17.26
N ARG A 395 -2.57 22.19 -18.58
CA ARG A 395 -1.50 21.60 -19.38
C ARG A 395 -0.14 22.26 -19.13
N ARG A 396 -0.11 23.60 -18.94
CA ARG A 396 1.12 24.39 -18.82
C ARG A 396 1.68 24.46 -17.40
N LEU A 397 0.82 24.48 -16.36
CA LEU A 397 1.25 24.65 -14.96
C LEU A 397 2.40 23.72 -14.54
N PRO A 398 2.36 22.41 -14.81
CA PRO A 398 3.43 21.52 -14.37
C PRO A 398 4.84 21.92 -14.84
N SER A 399 4.95 22.55 -16.01
CA SER A 399 6.22 23.03 -16.57
C SER A 399 6.74 24.33 -15.94
N LYS A 400 5.93 24.99 -15.11
CA LYS A 400 6.30 26.24 -14.42
C LYS A 400 6.79 26.00 -12.99
N LEU A 401 6.57 24.78 -12.48
CA LEU A 401 6.93 24.42 -11.11
C LEU A 401 8.38 23.90 -11.04
N HIS A 402 9.01 24.17 -9.93
CA HIS A 402 10.43 23.84 -9.69
C HIS A 402 10.59 22.68 -8.71
N LEU A 403 9.65 22.50 -7.77
CA LEU A 403 9.68 21.47 -6.75
C LEU A 403 8.78 20.28 -7.10
N PHE A 404 7.65 20.53 -7.76
CA PHE A 404 6.77 19.44 -8.19
C PHE A 404 7.27 18.84 -9.51
N HIS A 405 7.58 17.55 -9.51
CA HIS A 405 7.87 16.85 -10.75
C HIS A 405 6.60 16.57 -11.55
N HIS A 406 6.61 16.88 -12.84
CA HIS A 406 5.52 16.51 -13.75
C HIS A 406 5.64 15.04 -14.12
N ALA A 407 5.02 14.17 -13.32
CA ALA A 407 5.11 12.73 -13.49
C ALA A 407 3.81 12.03 -13.08
N THR A 408 3.60 10.83 -13.60
CA THR A 408 2.61 9.89 -13.08
C THR A 408 3.08 9.27 -11.77
N SER A 409 2.22 8.48 -11.12
CA SER A 409 2.44 7.88 -9.82
C SER A 409 2.17 8.84 -8.66
N LEU A 410 2.52 8.45 -7.44
CA LEU A 410 2.28 9.19 -6.20
C LEU A 410 2.91 8.45 -5.00
N GLY A 411 2.90 9.10 -3.84
CA GLY A 411 3.25 8.45 -2.57
C GLY A 411 4.75 8.36 -2.29
N GLY A 412 5.58 8.93 -3.17
CA GLY A 412 7.02 9.09 -2.98
C GLY A 412 7.36 10.18 -1.95
N VAL A 413 8.65 10.28 -1.63
CA VAL A 413 9.19 11.35 -0.78
C VAL A 413 9.20 12.71 -1.51
N GLU A 414 9.18 12.67 -2.84
CA GLU A 414 9.08 13.83 -3.74
C GLU A 414 7.63 14.20 -4.03
N SER A 415 7.36 15.50 -4.20
CA SER A 415 6.06 16.00 -4.63
C SER A 415 5.88 15.87 -6.14
N LEU A 416 4.71 15.36 -6.55
CA LEU A 416 4.37 15.16 -7.96
C LEU A 416 3.10 15.95 -8.31
N ILE A 417 3.08 16.48 -9.53
CA ILE A 417 1.87 17.01 -10.16
C ILE A 417 1.66 16.37 -11.52
N GLU A 418 0.45 15.94 -11.82
CA GLU A 418 0.15 15.27 -13.09
C GLU A 418 -1.05 15.94 -13.78
N TRP A 419 -0.86 16.36 -15.01
CA TRP A 419 -1.99 16.69 -15.88
C TRP A 419 -2.66 15.38 -16.30
N ARG A 420 -3.80 15.06 -15.67
CA ARG A 420 -4.45 13.74 -15.78
C ARG A 420 -4.85 13.32 -17.19
N ALA A 421 -5.08 14.28 -18.08
CA ALA A 421 -5.43 13.99 -19.48
C ALA A 421 -4.30 13.31 -20.29
N VAL A 422 -3.06 13.23 -19.75
CA VAL A 422 -1.95 12.48 -20.37
C VAL A 422 -2.19 10.97 -20.28
N THR A 423 -2.66 10.51 -19.13
CA THR A 423 -2.75 9.08 -18.81
C THR A 423 -4.17 8.55 -18.78
N ASP A 424 -5.16 9.42 -18.63
CA ASP A 424 -6.57 9.04 -18.56
C ASP A 424 -7.44 9.96 -19.45
N LYS A 425 -7.87 9.42 -20.58
CA LYS A 425 -8.70 10.14 -21.55
C LYS A 425 -10.12 10.45 -21.05
N ASN A 426 -10.58 9.80 -19.99
CA ASN A 426 -11.91 9.97 -19.44
C ASN A 426 -11.96 11.09 -18.39
N VAL A 427 -10.82 11.59 -17.94
CA VAL A 427 -10.72 12.69 -16.98
C VAL A 427 -10.76 14.04 -17.72
N ALA A 428 -11.45 15.02 -17.14
CA ALA A 428 -11.52 16.36 -17.71
C ALA A 428 -10.13 17.00 -17.88
N LYS A 429 -9.91 17.68 -19.00
CA LYS A 429 -8.62 18.31 -19.35
C LYS A 429 -8.20 19.43 -18.39
N THR A 430 -9.06 19.84 -17.47
CA THR A 430 -8.78 20.84 -16.43
C THR A 430 -8.17 20.25 -15.17
N VAL A 431 -8.08 18.91 -15.03
CA VAL A 431 -7.71 18.23 -13.81
C VAL A 431 -6.20 18.05 -13.70
N LEU A 432 -5.65 18.57 -12.61
CA LEU A 432 -4.31 18.29 -12.11
C LEU A 432 -4.43 17.47 -10.81
N ARG A 433 -3.75 16.32 -10.76
CA ARG A 433 -3.61 15.56 -9.51
C ARG A 433 -2.29 15.95 -8.85
N VAL A 434 -2.34 16.30 -7.58
CA VAL A 434 -1.17 16.63 -6.75
C VAL A 434 -0.96 15.52 -5.74
N SER A 435 0.27 15.01 -5.64
CA SER A 435 0.75 14.11 -4.60
C SER A 435 1.85 14.79 -3.82
N VAL A 436 1.63 15.01 -2.54
CA VAL A 436 2.55 15.77 -1.69
C VAL A 436 3.62 14.84 -1.11
N GLY A 437 4.88 15.26 -1.23
CA GLY A 437 6.06 14.60 -0.68
C GLY A 437 6.41 15.05 0.74
N LEU A 438 7.70 15.06 1.04
CA LEU A 438 8.24 15.42 2.36
C LEU A 438 8.81 16.84 2.44
N GLU A 439 8.80 17.58 1.34
CA GLU A 439 9.29 18.96 1.28
C GLU A 439 8.54 19.86 2.28
N SER A 440 9.09 21.04 2.58
CA SER A 440 8.38 22.05 3.36
C SER A 440 7.11 22.47 2.62
N TRP A 441 5.97 22.45 3.31
CA TRP A 441 4.70 22.86 2.67
C TRP A 441 4.72 24.36 2.30
N GLU A 442 5.51 25.17 3.02
CA GLU A 442 5.74 26.58 2.73
C GLU A 442 6.43 26.74 1.36
N ASP A 443 7.46 25.93 1.09
CA ASP A 443 8.19 25.96 -0.17
C ASP A 443 7.29 25.47 -1.31
N LEU A 444 6.51 24.41 -1.09
CA LEU A 444 5.53 23.89 -2.07
C LEU A 444 4.45 24.93 -2.38
N ARG A 445 4.00 25.68 -1.36
CA ARG A 445 3.06 26.80 -1.53
C ARG A 445 3.64 27.88 -2.42
N GLU A 446 4.87 28.33 -2.14
CA GLU A 446 5.53 29.36 -2.94
C GLU A 446 5.76 28.90 -4.37
N ASP A 447 6.10 27.62 -4.56
CA ASP A 447 6.27 27.05 -5.92
C ASP A 447 4.96 27.04 -6.70
N LEU A 448 3.84 26.65 -6.09
CA LEU A 448 2.53 26.76 -6.72
C LEU A 448 2.16 28.21 -7.03
N LEU A 449 2.41 29.12 -6.08
CA LEU A 449 2.06 30.54 -6.23
C LEU A 449 2.82 31.20 -7.39
N GLN A 450 4.15 30.94 -7.47
CA GLN A 450 4.96 31.43 -8.60
C GLN A 450 4.50 30.83 -9.92
N GLY A 451 4.14 29.53 -9.95
CA GLY A 451 3.64 28.85 -11.14
C GLY A 451 2.33 29.46 -11.65
N PHE A 452 1.37 29.78 -10.76
CA PHE A 452 0.13 30.47 -11.13
C PHE A 452 0.39 31.88 -11.67
N ARG A 453 1.33 32.66 -11.08
CA ARG A 453 1.75 33.96 -11.60
C ARG A 453 2.34 33.84 -12.99
N ALA A 454 3.27 32.90 -13.20
CA ALA A 454 3.91 32.70 -14.51
C ALA A 454 2.90 32.36 -15.63
N LEU A 455 1.82 31.64 -15.33
CA LEU A 455 0.74 31.41 -16.30
C LEU A 455 0.03 32.70 -16.71
N LEU A 456 -0.25 33.57 -15.75
CA LEU A 456 -0.94 34.86 -15.99
C LEU A 456 -0.07 35.84 -16.77
N ASP A 457 1.23 35.91 -16.42
CA ASP A 457 2.21 36.76 -17.13
C ASP A 457 2.38 36.34 -18.60
N GLU A 458 2.38 35.00 -18.87
CA GLU A 458 2.38 34.49 -20.24
C GLU A 458 1.11 34.90 -21.03
N ASP A 459 -0.07 34.81 -20.40
CA ASP A 459 -1.33 35.16 -21.04
C ASP A 459 -1.41 36.69 -21.33
N GLU A 460 -0.85 37.51 -20.44
CA GLU A 460 -0.78 38.97 -20.65
C GLU A 460 0.20 39.33 -21.76
N SER A 461 1.33 38.61 -21.85
CA SER A 461 2.34 38.82 -22.92
C SER A 461 1.89 38.33 -24.29
N ALA A 462 0.89 37.45 -24.36
CA ALA A 462 0.34 36.89 -25.60
C ALA A 462 -0.80 37.72 -26.19
N ARG A 463 -1.30 38.74 -25.43
CA ARG A 463 -2.33 39.71 -25.84
C ARG A 463 -1.72 40.94 -26.49
#